data_ee32c7cb566fb2529655c64eb7f81558
#
_entry.id   ee32c7cb566fb2529655c64eb7f81558
#
_cell.length_a   1.000
_cell.length_b   1.000
_cell.length_c   1.000
_cell.angle_alpha   90.00
_cell.angle_beta   90.00
_cell.angle_gamma   90.00
#
_symmetry.space_group_name_H-M   'P 1'
#
loop_
_entity.id
_entity.type
_entity.pdbx_description
1 polymer ?
#
loop_
_entity_poly.entity_id
_entity_poly.type
_entity_poly.pdbx_seq_one_letter_code
_entity_poly.pdbx_strand_id
1 'polypeptide(L)'
;MLRKICPHCRREREFTDYEKEVIKKIGEKYDYEFNIDGAKTYDAVGCDKCNNSGYFDRTGIFEVLNIDEELSQLIMEGKSSIEIRKKAMEKNYRPLIVDGVNKVIKGETNLSELNKKLIIFNSL
;
A
#
# COMPACT_ATOMS: atom_id res chain seq x y z
N MET A 1 0.73 -2.42 -10.59
CA MET A 1 0.01 -1.14 -10.71
C MET A 1 -1.40 -1.26 -10.14
N LEU A 2 -1.86 -0.20 -9.52
CA LEU A 2 -3.20 -0.12 -8.95
C LEU A 2 -4.06 0.78 -9.83
N ARG A 3 -5.36 0.46 -9.91
CA ARG A 3 -6.31 1.36 -10.58
C ARG A 3 -6.65 2.51 -9.64
N LYS A 4 -6.69 3.72 -10.17
CA LYS A 4 -7.11 4.90 -9.41
C LYS A 4 -8.63 4.98 -9.39
N ILE A 5 -9.18 5.50 -8.31
CA ILE A 5 -10.62 5.68 -8.19
C ILE A 5 -11.07 6.79 -9.14
N CYS A 6 -12.18 6.55 -9.85
CA CYS A 6 -12.75 7.52 -10.76
C CYS A 6 -13.16 8.79 -9.99
N PRO A 7 -12.64 9.98 -10.36
CA PRO A 7 -12.97 11.21 -9.65
C PRO A 7 -14.39 11.72 -9.89
N HIS A 8 -15.08 11.16 -10.91
CA HIS A 8 -16.42 11.63 -11.27
C HIS A 8 -17.54 10.93 -10.50
N CYS A 9 -17.31 9.70 -10.04
CA CYS A 9 -18.36 8.92 -9.37
C CYS A 9 -17.96 8.44 -7.97
N ARG A 10 -16.76 8.76 -7.51
CA ARG A 10 -16.29 8.32 -6.19
C ARG A 10 -17.21 8.85 -5.08
N ARG A 11 -17.38 8.04 -4.06
CA ARG A 11 -18.14 8.43 -2.87
C ARG A 11 -17.21 8.43 -1.67
N GLU A 12 -17.00 9.62 -1.10
CA GLU A 12 -16.15 9.80 0.07
C GLU A 12 -16.80 9.20 1.30
N ARG A 13 -16.01 8.53 2.12
CA ARG A 13 -16.42 8.04 3.43
C ARG A 13 -15.23 7.92 4.35
N GLU A 14 -15.51 7.73 5.63
CA GLU A 14 -14.46 7.44 6.58
C GLU A 14 -14.07 5.97 6.49
N PHE A 15 -12.85 5.65 6.90
CA PHE A 15 -12.43 4.26 7.02
C PHE A 15 -13.28 3.55 8.08
N THR A 16 -13.69 2.31 7.80
CA THR A 16 -14.37 1.48 8.80
C THR A 16 -13.37 1.02 9.86
N ASP A 17 -13.88 0.56 10.99
CA ASP A 17 -13.02 0.01 12.06
C ASP A 17 -12.20 -1.17 11.55
N TYR A 18 -12.78 -2.01 10.71
CA TYR A 18 -12.08 -3.14 10.08
C TYR A 18 -10.92 -2.66 9.20
N GLU A 19 -11.16 -1.65 8.39
CA GLU A 19 -10.13 -1.10 7.51
C GLU A 19 -8.98 -0.47 8.31
N LYS A 20 -9.30 0.25 9.38
CA LYS A 20 -8.30 0.81 10.29
C LYS A 20 -7.45 -0.28 10.92
N GLU A 21 -8.08 -1.38 11.32
CA GLU A 21 -7.39 -2.52 11.90
C GLU A 21 -6.45 -3.18 10.90
N VAL A 22 -6.88 -3.33 9.64
CA VAL A 22 -6.04 -3.87 8.58
C VAL A 22 -4.81 -3.00 8.36
N ILE A 23 -4.99 -1.69 8.28
CA ILE A 23 -3.88 -0.74 8.09
C ILE A 23 -2.92 -0.80 9.27
N LYS A 24 -3.45 -0.87 10.49
CA LYS A 24 -2.65 -0.99 11.70
C LYS A 24 -1.80 -2.26 11.72
N LYS A 25 -2.40 -3.39 11.34
CA LYS A 25 -1.68 -4.67 11.29
C LYS A 25 -0.56 -4.66 10.23
N ILE A 26 -0.80 -4.03 9.09
CA ILE A 26 0.22 -3.86 8.07
C ILE A 26 1.37 -3.02 8.63
N GLY A 27 1.07 -1.94 9.33
CA GLY A 27 2.08 -1.10 9.96
C GLY A 27 2.91 -1.86 10.99
N GLU A 28 2.27 -2.68 11.82
CA GLU A 28 2.96 -3.49 12.82
C GLU A 28 3.86 -4.54 12.16
N LYS A 29 3.40 -5.18 11.08
CA LYS A 29 4.15 -6.21 10.38
C LYS A 29 5.42 -5.67 9.72
N TYR A 30 5.37 -4.46 9.20
CA TYR A 30 6.48 -3.86 8.47
C TYR A 30 7.17 -2.73 9.23
N ASP A 31 6.84 -2.57 10.51
CA ASP A 31 7.41 -1.54 11.39
C ASP A 31 7.33 -0.15 10.75
N TYR A 32 6.16 0.19 10.28
CA TYR A 32 5.88 1.46 9.64
C TYR A 32 4.64 2.10 10.26
N GLU A 33 4.69 3.39 10.53
CA GLU A 33 3.58 4.12 11.12
C GLU A 33 2.79 4.87 10.04
N PHE A 34 1.52 4.48 9.86
CA PHE A 34 0.62 5.16 8.94
C PHE A 34 -0.19 6.22 9.68
N ASN A 35 -0.25 7.41 9.12
CA ASN A 35 -1.09 8.48 9.66
C ASN A 35 -2.43 8.49 8.94
N ILE A 36 -3.47 7.98 9.59
CA ILE A 36 -4.83 7.92 9.05
C ILE A 36 -5.78 8.92 9.72
N ASP A 37 -5.28 9.77 10.59
CA ASP A 37 -6.10 10.78 11.26
C ASP A 37 -6.62 11.79 10.25
N GLY A 38 -7.96 11.90 10.17
CA GLY A 38 -8.61 12.79 9.22
C GLY A 38 -8.57 12.32 7.78
N ALA A 39 -7.98 11.17 7.50
CA ALA A 39 -7.95 10.61 6.15
C ALA A 39 -9.32 10.07 5.76
N LYS A 40 -9.65 10.21 4.49
CA LYS A 40 -10.89 9.69 3.91
C LYS A 40 -10.55 8.64 2.86
N THR A 41 -11.46 7.69 2.69
CA THR A 41 -11.38 6.72 1.60
C THR A 41 -12.57 6.93 0.66
N TYR A 42 -12.57 6.23 -0.45
CA TYR A 42 -13.57 6.44 -1.49
C TYR A 42 -14.06 5.10 -2.02
N ASP A 43 -15.36 4.98 -2.18
CA ASP A 43 -15.96 3.83 -2.84
C ASP A 43 -15.96 4.04 -4.35
N ALA A 44 -15.66 2.98 -5.08
CA ALA A 44 -15.75 2.96 -6.53
C ALA A 44 -17.20 2.63 -6.91
N VAL A 45 -17.92 3.64 -7.38
CA VAL A 45 -19.36 3.51 -7.65
C VAL A 45 -19.63 3.04 -9.08
N GLY A 46 -19.11 3.73 -10.05
CA GLY A 46 -19.35 3.48 -11.46
C GLY A 46 -20.14 4.60 -12.11
N CYS A 47 -19.69 5.03 -13.29
CA CYS A 47 -20.36 6.06 -14.09
C CYS A 47 -19.95 5.93 -15.56
N ASP A 48 -20.54 6.75 -16.41
CA ASP A 48 -20.23 6.73 -17.85
C ASP A 48 -18.78 7.06 -18.15
N LYS A 49 -18.16 7.91 -17.32
CA LYS A 49 -16.78 8.35 -17.52
C LYS A 49 -15.76 7.24 -17.31
N CYS A 50 -16.09 6.27 -16.45
CA CYS A 50 -15.19 5.15 -16.15
C CYS A 50 -15.70 3.82 -16.69
N ASN A 51 -16.68 3.84 -17.61
CA ASN A 51 -17.32 2.64 -18.15
C ASN A 51 -17.93 1.76 -17.05
N ASN A 52 -18.53 2.39 -16.05
CA ASN A 52 -19.17 1.74 -14.90
C ASN A 52 -18.23 0.90 -14.03
N SER A 53 -16.93 1.06 -14.16
CA SER A 53 -15.96 0.30 -13.36
C SER A 53 -15.73 0.92 -11.98
N GLY A 54 -15.93 2.21 -11.84
CA GLY A 54 -15.57 2.95 -10.62
C GLY A 54 -14.12 3.35 -10.57
N TYR A 55 -13.33 3.00 -11.57
CA TYR A 55 -11.90 3.27 -11.64
C TYR A 55 -11.54 3.94 -12.96
N PHE A 56 -10.58 4.84 -12.89
CA PHE A 56 -10.12 5.58 -14.05
C PHE A 56 -8.63 5.83 -13.91
N ASP A 57 -7.85 5.43 -14.92
CA ASP A 57 -6.40 5.55 -14.90
C ASP A 57 -5.73 4.61 -13.88
N ARG A 58 -4.42 4.65 -13.78
CA ARG A 58 -3.62 3.77 -12.94
C ARG A 58 -2.53 4.55 -12.23
N THR A 59 -2.13 4.05 -11.05
CA THR A 59 -0.98 4.57 -10.33
C THR A 59 -0.01 3.42 -10.04
N GLY A 60 1.27 3.71 -10.03
CA GLY A 60 2.29 2.72 -9.71
C GLY A 60 2.46 2.55 -8.21
N ILE A 61 2.85 1.36 -7.80
CA ILE A 61 3.34 1.11 -6.45
C ILE A 61 4.76 0.59 -6.56
N PHE A 62 5.63 1.04 -5.66
CA PHE A 62 7.06 0.80 -5.77
C PHE A 62 7.65 0.33 -4.46
N GLU A 63 8.61 -0.60 -4.56
CA GLU A 63 9.50 -0.90 -3.44
C GLU A 63 10.71 0.00 -3.57
N VAL A 64 11.08 0.63 -2.47
CA VAL A 64 12.27 1.47 -2.42
C VAL A 64 13.29 0.79 -1.51
N LEU A 65 14.45 0.47 -2.08
CA LEU A 65 15.55 -0.14 -1.34
C LEU A 65 16.84 0.61 -1.66
N ASN A 66 17.37 1.28 -0.63
CA ASN A 66 18.70 1.87 -0.73
C ASN A 66 19.73 0.81 -0.38
N ILE A 67 20.53 0.41 -1.38
CA ILE A 67 21.60 -0.55 -1.16
C ILE A 67 22.85 0.23 -0.79
N ASP A 68 23.17 0.26 0.50
CA ASP A 68 24.41 0.85 0.99
C ASP A 68 25.48 -0.24 1.14
N GLU A 69 26.64 0.13 1.67
CA GLU A 69 27.75 -0.79 1.85
C GLU A 69 27.40 -1.98 2.73
N GLU A 70 26.66 -1.74 3.82
CA GLU A 70 26.27 -2.78 4.76
C GLU A 70 25.31 -3.79 4.13
N LEU A 71 24.31 -3.33 3.37
CA LEU A 71 23.39 -4.22 2.66
C LEU A 71 24.11 -4.99 1.55
N SER A 72 25.01 -4.33 0.82
CA SER A 72 25.82 -5.00 -0.20
C SER A 72 26.64 -6.13 0.41
N GLN A 73 27.22 -5.90 1.57
CA GLN A 73 28.01 -6.93 2.26
C GLN A 73 27.15 -8.13 2.66
N LEU A 74 25.95 -7.88 3.20
CA LEU A 74 25.04 -8.97 3.56
C LEU A 74 24.63 -9.81 2.35
N ILE A 75 24.40 -9.16 1.22
CA ILE A 75 24.08 -9.85 -0.04
C ILE A 75 25.26 -10.71 -0.48
N MET A 76 26.47 -10.17 -0.44
CA MET A 76 27.67 -10.87 -0.83
C MET A 76 27.99 -12.05 0.08
N GLU A 77 27.67 -11.96 1.37
CA GLU A 77 27.87 -13.04 2.34
C GLU A 77 26.82 -14.16 2.21
N GLY A 78 25.84 -14.00 1.32
CA GLY A 78 24.81 -14.99 1.09
C GLY A 78 23.80 -15.12 2.22
N LYS A 79 23.56 -14.03 2.97
CA LYS A 79 22.55 -14.01 4.03
C LYS A 79 21.17 -14.26 3.46
N SER A 80 20.26 -14.78 4.30
CA SER A 80 18.90 -15.10 3.88
C SER A 80 18.16 -13.83 3.47
N SER A 81 17.15 -13.98 2.61
CA SER A 81 16.30 -12.87 2.18
C SER A 81 15.58 -12.20 3.36
N ILE A 82 15.26 -12.99 4.41
CA ILE A 82 14.62 -12.48 5.63
C ILE A 82 15.57 -11.54 6.37
N GLU A 83 16.85 -11.92 6.52
CA GLU A 83 17.86 -11.10 7.20
C GLU A 83 18.14 -9.82 6.42
N ILE A 84 18.25 -9.92 5.09
CA ILE A 84 18.48 -8.76 4.22
C ILE A 84 17.30 -7.79 4.32
N ARG A 85 16.08 -8.30 4.26
CA ARG A 85 14.86 -7.48 4.37
C ARG A 85 14.78 -6.77 5.71
N LYS A 86 15.06 -7.51 6.80
CA LYS A 86 15.02 -6.95 8.15
C LYS A 86 16.00 -5.79 8.29
N LYS A 87 17.22 -5.96 7.77
CA LYS A 87 18.23 -4.91 7.81
C LYS A 87 17.85 -3.72 6.93
N ALA A 88 17.26 -4.00 5.76
CA ALA A 88 16.77 -2.98 4.85
C ALA A 88 15.66 -2.13 5.49
N MET A 89 14.76 -2.76 6.26
CA MET A 89 13.70 -2.06 6.98
C MET A 89 14.27 -1.05 7.98
N GLU A 90 15.36 -1.39 8.64
CA GLU A 90 16.06 -0.47 9.54
C GLU A 90 16.64 0.74 8.80
N LYS A 91 16.83 0.63 7.49
CA LYS A 91 17.44 1.66 6.64
C LYS A 91 16.48 2.30 5.65
N ASN A 92 15.23 2.46 6.06
CA ASN A 92 14.16 3.12 5.27
C ASN A 92 13.72 2.33 4.03
N TYR A 93 13.87 1.01 4.04
CA TYR A 93 13.25 0.18 3.02
C TYR A 93 11.73 0.29 3.11
N ARG A 94 11.08 0.49 1.98
CA ARG A 94 9.62 0.56 1.91
C ARG A 94 9.08 -0.58 1.05
N PRO A 95 8.48 -1.61 1.67
CA PRO A 95 7.83 -2.68 0.91
C PRO A 95 6.71 -2.16 0.02
N LEU A 96 6.42 -2.91 -1.03
CA LEU A 96 5.38 -2.57 -2.01
C LEU A 96 4.04 -2.27 -1.34
N ILE A 97 3.65 -3.06 -0.34
CA ILE A 97 2.38 -2.90 0.38
C ILE A 97 2.32 -1.57 1.14
N VAL A 98 3.44 -1.10 1.67
CA VAL A 98 3.49 0.19 2.39
C VAL A 98 3.18 1.33 1.42
N ASP A 99 3.78 1.32 0.23
CA ASP A 99 3.48 2.33 -0.78
C ASP A 99 2.02 2.26 -1.21
N GLY A 100 1.48 1.04 -1.37
CA GLY A 100 0.08 0.82 -1.70
C GLY A 100 -0.87 1.41 -0.67
N VAL A 101 -0.61 1.18 0.62
CA VAL A 101 -1.44 1.74 1.71
C VAL A 101 -1.35 3.26 1.72
N ASN A 102 -0.18 3.83 1.48
CA ASN A 102 -0.03 5.28 1.39
C ASN A 102 -0.86 5.86 0.23
N LYS A 103 -0.95 5.17 -0.90
CA LYS A 103 -1.82 5.58 -2.01
C LYS A 103 -3.31 5.55 -1.61
N VAL A 104 -3.71 4.56 -0.82
CA VAL A 104 -5.08 4.48 -0.27
C VAL A 104 -5.34 5.68 0.66
N ILE A 105 -4.43 5.98 1.55
CA ILE A 105 -4.56 7.10 2.50
C ILE A 105 -4.66 8.44 1.77
N LYS A 106 -3.94 8.59 0.66
CA LYS A 106 -3.99 9.80 -0.17
C LYS A 106 -5.27 9.91 -1.01
N GLY A 107 -6.09 8.86 -1.04
CA GLY A 107 -7.32 8.84 -1.81
C GLY A 107 -7.16 8.50 -3.28
N GLU A 108 -6.00 8.05 -3.72
CA GLU A 108 -5.77 7.67 -5.12
C GLU A 108 -6.42 6.34 -5.48
N THR A 109 -6.49 5.42 -4.53
CA THR A 109 -7.10 4.11 -4.70
C THR A 109 -7.82 3.71 -3.41
N ASN A 110 -8.28 2.44 -3.31
CA ASN A 110 -8.91 1.96 -2.09
C ASN A 110 -8.36 0.58 -1.68
N LEU A 111 -8.71 0.13 -0.47
CA LEU A 111 -8.22 -1.15 0.04
C LEU A 111 -8.73 -2.34 -0.76
N SER A 112 -9.92 -2.24 -1.34
CA SER A 112 -10.47 -3.30 -2.19
C SER A 112 -9.57 -3.57 -3.40
N GLU A 113 -9.11 -2.52 -4.06
CA GLU A 113 -8.21 -2.64 -5.21
C GLU A 113 -6.83 -3.15 -4.78
N LEU A 114 -6.30 -2.62 -3.67
CA LEU A 114 -5.01 -3.05 -3.14
C LEU A 114 -5.04 -4.54 -2.78
N ASN A 115 -6.12 -5.01 -2.14
CA ASN A 115 -6.28 -6.41 -1.78
C ASN A 115 -6.32 -7.31 -3.01
N LYS A 116 -6.98 -6.89 -4.09
CA LYS A 116 -7.01 -7.66 -5.35
C LYS A 116 -5.62 -7.87 -5.92
N LYS A 117 -4.74 -6.89 -5.78
CA LYS A 117 -3.40 -6.95 -6.37
C LYS A 117 -2.39 -7.63 -5.45
N LEU A 118 -2.52 -7.48 -4.13
CA LEU A 118 -1.54 -7.97 -3.17
C LEU A 118 -2.08 -9.00 -2.19
N ILE A 119 -3.38 -9.31 -2.24
CA ILE A 119 -4.05 -10.31 -1.38
C ILE A 119 -3.73 -10.07 0.11
N ILE A 120 -3.83 -8.82 0.56
CA ILE A 120 -3.38 -8.40 1.89
C ILE A 120 -4.23 -8.95 3.03
N PHE A 121 -5.55 -9.14 2.79
CA PHE A 121 -6.46 -9.57 3.86
C PHE A 121 -6.19 -11.00 4.31
N ASN A 122 -5.68 -11.84 3.42
CA ASN A 122 -5.38 -13.22 3.70
C ASN A 122 -3.98 -13.44 4.30
N SER A 123 -3.13 -12.42 4.26
CA SER A 123 -1.75 -12.51 4.74
C SER A 123 -1.53 -11.90 6.12
N LEU A 124 -2.59 -11.41 6.75
CA LEU A 124 -2.53 -10.80 8.08
C LEU A 124 -2.86 -11.78 9.21
#